data_5288f1c70a33badc5127a51ee4562863
#
_entry.id   5288f1c70a33badc5127a51ee4562863
#
_cell.length_a   1.000
_cell.length_b   1.000
_cell.length_c   1.000
_cell.angle_alpha   90.00
_cell.angle_beta   90.00
_cell.angle_gamma   90.00
#
_symmetry.space_group_name_H-M   'P 1'
#
loop_
_entity.id
_entity.type
_entity.pdbx_description
1 polymer ?
#
loop_
_entity_poly.entity_id
_entity_poly.type
_entity_poly.pdbx_seq_one_letter_code
_entity_poly.pdbx_strand_id
1 'polypeptide(L)'
;MVVLINTIGVVLVQVPMSSFVKTPRDAAHACLGTGLALTAAVLLLVCSSSLAGPLQVTALIVAALFHLIGELLQSAASWELAFDLAPEDRLGEYQGTFNSGPDLSVMIGPTVFSILVTTPALIGWWVLAGIQVLAGVMMGVAVRRAAPRTKASG
;
A
#
# COMPACT_ATOMS: atom_id res chain seq x y z
N MET A 1 -5.81 7.11 19.58
CA MET A 1 -6.39 8.12 18.67
C MET A 1 -6.08 7.80 17.20
N VAL A 2 -4.82 7.59 16.80
CA VAL A 2 -4.44 7.25 15.39
C VAL A 2 -5.13 5.98 14.90
N VAL A 3 -5.15 4.91 15.70
CA VAL A 3 -5.80 3.62 15.35
C VAL A 3 -7.31 3.80 15.12
N LEU A 4 -7.99 4.60 15.91
CA LEU A 4 -9.43 4.88 15.73
C LEU A 4 -9.69 5.65 14.42
N ILE A 5 -8.86 6.65 14.11
CA ILE A 5 -8.97 7.40 12.85
C ILE A 5 -8.75 6.46 11.66
N ASN A 6 -7.75 5.59 11.75
CA ASN A 6 -7.48 4.58 10.71
C ASN A 6 -8.67 3.62 10.55
N THR A 7 -9.16 3.02 11.61
CA THR A 7 -10.26 2.06 11.56
C THR A 7 -11.55 2.67 11.02
N ILE A 8 -11.95 3.84 11.53
CA ILE A 8 -13.14 4.55 11.06
C ILE A 8 -12.95 5.02 9.61
N GLY A 9 -11.77 5.54 9.27
CA GLY A 9 -11.44 5.98 7.92
C GLY A 9 -11.52 4.83 6.91
N VAL A 10 -10.95 3.67 7.23
CA VAL A 10 -11.03 2.48 6.39
C VAL A 10 -12.49 2.07 6.16
N VAL A 11 -13.29 1.91 7.20
CA VAL A 11 -14.69 1.46 7.09
C VAL A 11 -15.54 2.44 6.26
N LEU A 12 -15.36 3.75 6.45
CA LEU A 12 -16.18 4.75 5.76
C LEU A 12 -15.75 5.01 4.31
N VAL A 13 -14.46 4.86 4.00
CA VAL A 13 -13.89 5.27 2.70
C VAL A 13 -13.56 4.07 1.80
N GLN A 14 -13.42 2.87 2.35
CA GLN A 14 -13.08 1.67 1.57
C GLN A 14 -14.13 1.35 0.49
N VAL A 15 -15.42 1.44 0.82
CA VAL A 15 -16.50 1.14 -0.13
C VAL A 15 -16.54 2.13 -1.32
N PRO A 16 -16.54 3.46 -1.11
CA PRO A 16 -16.45 4.38 -2.24
C PRO A 16 -15.12 4.28 -3.01
N MET A 17 -14.01 4.00 -2.32
CA MET A 17 -12.69 3.93 -2.95
C MET A 17 -12.57 2.73 -3.89
N SER A 18 -13.16 1.58 -3.58
CA SER A 18 -13.19 0.40 -4.47
C SER A 18 -13.94 0.67 -5.78
N SER A 19 -14.83 1.66 -5.81
CA SER A 19 -15.55 2.05 -7.02
C SER A 19 -14.72 2.82 -8.04
N PHE A 20 -13.54 3.32 -7.66
CA PHE A 20 -12.63 4.06 -8.56
C PHE A 20 -11.64 3.17 -9.30
N VAL A 21 -11.36 1.96 -8.79
CA VAL A 21 -10.45 1.00 -9.42
C VAL A 21 -11.29 -0.09 -10.09
N LYS A 22 -11.50 0.03 -11.40
CA LYS A 22 -12.37 -0.86 -12.19
C LYS A 22 -11.64 -1.54 -13.34
N THR A 23 -10.39 -1.24 -13.55
CA THR A 23 -9.59 -1.82 -14.62
C THR A 23 -8.19 -2.14 -14.11
N PRO A 24 -7.49 -3.12 -14.71
CA PRO A 24 -6.08 -3.40 -14.38
C PRO A 24 -5.16 -2.18 -14.54
N ARG A 25 -5.52 -1.23 -15.40
CA ARG A 25 -4.76 0.03 -15.54
C ARG A 25 -4.96 0.93 -14.31
N ASP A 26 -6.19 1.03 -13.83
CA ASP A 26 -6.48 1.78 -12.60
C ASP A 26 -5.78 1.14 -11.40
N ALA A 27 -5.79 -0.20 -11.32
CA ALA A 27 -5.04 -0.93 -10.30
C ALA A 27 -3.53 -0.66 -10.37
N ALA A 28 -2.93 -0.58 -11.58
CA ALA A 28 -1.53 -0.20 -11.74
C ALA A 28 -1.23 1.22 -11.22
N HIS A 29 -2.12 2.17 -11.48
CA HIS A 29 -1.99 3.54 -10.96
C HIS A 29 -2.20 3.59 -9.44
N ALA A 30 -3.15 2.81 -8.92
CA ALA A 30 -3.38 2.70 -7.48
C ALA A 30 -2.15 2.11 -6.77
N CYS A 31 -1.49 1.08 -7.32
CA CYS A 31 -0.24 0.54 -6.77
C CYS A 31 0.89 1.58 -6.71
N LEU A 32 1.05 2.39 -7.77
CA LEU A 32 2.01 3.50 -7.76
C LEU A 32 1.64 4.55 -6.73
N GLY A 33 0.36 4.91 -6.66
CA GLY A 33 -0.17 5.84 -5.66
C GLY A 33 0.04 5.37 -4.24
N THR A 34 -0.14 4.07 -3.98
CA THR A 34 0.18 3.43 -2.69
C THR A 34 1.64 3.65 -2.30
N GLY A 35 2.57 3.30 -3.18
CA GLY A 35 4.00 3.48 -2.92
C GLY A 35 4.37 4.93 -2.59
N LEU A 36 3.82 5.88 -3.34
CA LEU A 36 4.06 7.31 -3.13
C LEU A 36 3.43 7.81 -1.82
N ALA A 37 2.19 7.43 -1.54
CA ALA A 37 1.49 7.84 -0.31
C ALA A 37 2.18 7.30 0.95
N LEU A 38 2.55 6.02 0.96
CA LEU A 38 3.26 5.41 2.08
C LEU A 38 4.67 6.01 2.25
N THR A 39 5.36 6.31 1.16
CA THR A 39 6.64 7.02 1.21
C THR A 39 6.49 8.41 1.81
N ALA A 40 5.48 9.18 1.38
CA ALA A 40 5.19 10.50 1.95
C ALA A 40 4.89 10.41 3.45
N ALA A 41 4.13 9.40 3.89
CA ALA A 41 3.85 9.15 5.31
C ALA A 41 5.15 8.91 6.09
N VAL A 42 6.04 8.05 5.59
CA VAL A 42 7.36 7.77 6.22
C VAL A 42 8.20 9.04 6.33
N LEU A 43 8.30 9.83 5.25
CA LEU A 43 9.07 11.07 5.25
C LEU A 43 8.52 12.10 6.22
N LEU A 44 7.19 12.23 6.31
CA LEU A 44 6.54 13.11 7.29
C LEU A 44 6.79 12.66 8.73
N LEU A 45 6.80 11.35 9.01
CA LEU A 45 7.18 10.82 10.31
C LEU A 45 8.63 11.18 10.67
N VAL A 46 9.55 11.03 9.73
CA VAL A 46 10.95 11.45 9.92
C VAL A 46 11.04 12.94 10.18
N CYS A 47 10.40 13.77 9.36
CA CYS A 47 10.41 15.22 9.55
C CYS A 47 9.78 15.64 10.90
N SER A 48 8.74 14.92 11.35
CA SER A 48 8.06 15.23 12.63
C SER A 48 8.98 15.13 13.85
N SER A 49 10.03 14.30 13.77
CA SER A 49 11.01 14.14 14.86
C SER A 49 11.82 15.42 15.14
N SER A 50 11.93 16.30 14.15
CA SER A 50 12.65 17.59 14.26
C SER A 50 11.72 18.75 14.64
N LEU A 51 10.41 18.50 14.76
CA LEU A 51 9.38 19.49 15.05
C LEU A 51 8.95 19.39 16.52
N ALA A 52 8.33 20.46 17.03
CA ALA A 52 7.80 20.50 18.39
C ALA A 52 6.40 21.16 18.42
N GLY A 53 5.65 20.86 19.48
CA GLY A 53 4.35 21.47 19.74
C GLY A 53 3.30 21.20 18.66
N PRO A 54 2.46 22.19 18.33
CA PRO A 54 1.34 22.00 17.38
C PRO A 54 1.79 21.56 15.99
N LEU A 55 2.97 22.00 15.54
CA LEU A 55 3.50 21.66 14.23
C LEU A 55 3.86 20.16 14.13
N GLN A 56 4.41 19.58 15.19
CA GLN A 56 4.66 18.15 15.27
C GLN A 56 3.36 17.34 15.18
N VAL A 57 2.34 17.76 15.95
CA VAL A 57 1.03 17.09 15.92
C VAL A 57 0.41 17.16 14.52
N THR A 58 0.48 18.31 13.86
CA THR A 58 -0.01 18.46 12.49
C THR A 58 0.71 17.52 11.53
N ALA A 59 2.05 17.45 11.58
CA ALA A 59 2.83 16.55 10.75
C ALA A 59 2.46 15.08 10.97
N LEU A 60 2.21 14.66 12.22
CA LEU A 60 1.78 13.29 12.53
C LEU A 60 0.37 13.00 11.99
N ILE A 61 -0.56 13.95 12.06
CA ILE A 61 -1.91 13.80 11.51
C ILE A 61 -1.83 13.67 9.98
N VAL A 62 -1.04 14.52 9.32
CA VAL A 62 -0.88 14.46 7.86
C VAL A 62 -0.20 13.15 7.44
N ALA A 63 0.81 12.67 8.19
CA ALA A 63 1.42 11.37 7.95
C ALA A 63 0.39 10.21 8.06
N ALA A 64 -0.47 10.25 9.09
CA ALA A 64 -1.53 9.26 9.24
C ALA A 64 -2.56 9.29 8.09
N LEU A 65 -2.88 10.46 7.57
CA LEU A 65 -3.77 10.59 6.40
C LEU A 65 -3.13 10.02 5.13
N PHE A 66 -1.84 10.29 4.86
CA PHE A 66 -1.13 9.68 3.74
C PHE A 66 -1.03 8.17 3.89
N HIS A 67 -0.80 7.65 5.08
CA HIS A 67 -0.80 6.23 5.37
C HIS A 67 -2.17 5.60 5.06
N LEU A 68 -3.25 6.21 5.54
CA LEU A 68 -4.62 5.78 5.26
C LEU A 68 -4.93 5.75 3.75
N ILE A 69 -4.55 6.80 3.02
CA ILE A 69 -4.71 6.84 1.56
C ILE A 69 -3.95 5.68 0.90
N GLY A 70 -2.71 5.42 1.33
CA GLY A 70 -1.92 4.29 0.84
C GLY A 70 -2.60 2.93 1.06
N GLU A 71 -3.12 2.69 2.27
CA GLU A 71 -3.86 1.45 2.60
C GLU A 71 -5.12 1.28 1.75
N LEU A 72 -5.89 2.35 1.56
CA LEU A 72 -7.12 2.32 0.75
C LEU A 72 -6.83 2.02 -0.72
N LEU A 73 -5.81 2.66 -1.30
CA LEU A 73 -5.36 2.40 -2.67
C LEU A 73 -4.85 0.97 -2.83
N GLN A 74 -4.07 0.48 -1.86
CA GLN A 74 -3.58 -0.90 -1.84
C GLN A 74 -4.73 -1.90 -1.79
N SER A 75 -5.70 -1.68 -0.92
CA SER A 75 -6.87 -2.54 -0.78
C SER A 75 -7.68 -2.59 -2.07
N ALA A 76 -7.99 -1.43 -2.66
CA ALA A 76 -8.76 -1.34 -3.90
C ALA A 76 -8.03 -2.04 -5.07
N ALA A 77 -6.71 -1.82 -5.22
CA ALA A 77 -5.92 -2.48 -6.24
C ALA A 77 -5.85 -4.00 -6.04
N SER A 78 -5.70 -4.46 -4.80
CA SER A 78 -5.61 -5.89 -4.47
C SER A 78 -6.91 -6.63 -4.82
N TRP A 79 -8.06 -6.05 -4.52
CA TRP A 79 -9.35 -6.63 -4.88
C TRP A 79 -9.52 -6.77 -6.39
N GLU A 80 -9.27 -5.71 -7.14
CA GLU A 80 -9.37 -5.73 -8.61
C GLU A 80 -8.44 -6.79 -9.22
N LEU A 81 -7.18 -6.84 -8.78
CA LEU A 81 -6.20 -7.79 -9.30
C LEU A 81 -6.53 -9.24 -8.93
N ALA A 82 -7.07 -9.47 -7.73
CA ALA A 82 -7.41 -10.81 -7.26
C ALA A 82 -8.58 -11.44 -8.05
N PHE A 83 -9.49 -10.62 -8.59
CA PHE A 83 -10.66 -11.09 -9.33
C PHE A 83 -10.49 -11.01 -10.84
N ASP A 84 -9.96 -9.91 -11.38
CA ASP A 84 -9.89 -9.70 -12.84
C ASP A 84 -8.78 -10.53 -13.53
N LEU A 85 -7.71 -10.87 -12.81
CA LEU A 85 -6.63 -11.70 -13.34
C LEU A 85 -6.81 -13.20 -13.07
N ALA A 86 -7.79 -13.60 -12.26
CA ALA A 86 -8.00 -14.99 -11.92
C ALA A 86 -8.79 -15.72 -13.01
N PRO A 87 -8.31 -16.88 -13.52
CA PRO A 87 -9.10 -17.75 -14.38
C PRO A 87 -10.36 -18.25 -13.66
N GLU A 88 -11.51 -18.26 -14.32
CA GLU A 88 -12.79 -18.65 -13.72
C GLU A 88 -12.78 -20.07 -13.14
N ASP A 89 -12.05 -20.99 -13.80
CA ASP A 89 -11.91 -22.40 -13.40
C ASP A 89 -10.93 -22.64 -12.25
N ARG A 90 -10.09 -21.63 -11.89
CA ARG A 90 -9.03 -21.73 -10.87
C ARG A 90 -9.03 -20.59 -9.86
N LEU A 91 -10.14 -19.96 -9.64
CA LEU A 91 -10.26 -18.78 -8.79
C LEU A 91 -9.68 -19.01 -7.37
N GLY A 92 -9.96 -20.16 -6.76
CA GLY A 92 -9.48 -20.48 -5.42
C GLY A 92 -7.97 -20.68 -5.34
N GLU A 93 -7.37 -21.37 -6.32
CA GLU A 93 -5.92 -21.56 -6.40
C GLU A 93 -5.19 -20.23 -6.61
N TYR A 94 -5.73 -19.39 -7.49
CA TYR A 94 -5.18 -18.05 -7.75
C TYR A 94 -5.25 -17.16 -6.53
N GLN A 95 -6.39 -17.11 -5.86
CA GLN A 95 -6.56 -16.31 -4.63
C GLN A 95 -5.68 -16.80 -3.49
N GLY A 96 -5.52 -18.12 -3.32
CA GLY A 96 -4.61 -18.70 -2.33
C GLY A 96 -3.16 -18.24 -2.57
N THR A 97 -2.70 -18.32 -3.81
CA THR A 97 -1.36 -17.86 -4.19
C THR A 97 -1.22 -16.34 -4.04
N PHE A 98 -2.22 -15.56 -4.45
CA PHE A 98 -2.21 -14.12 -4.33
C PHE A 98 -2.15 -13.65 -2.87
N ASN A 99 -2.91 -14.29 -1.97
CA ASN A 99 -2.95 -13.94 -0.56
C ASN A 99 -1.69 -14.38 0.21
N SER A 100 -0.91 -15.32 -0.31
CA SER A 100 0.34 -15.75 0.35
C SER A 100 1.35 -14.61 0.53
N GLY A 101 1.36 -13.62 -0.36
CA GLY A 101 2.21 -12.43 -0.24
C GLY A 101 1.85 -11.55 0.97
N PRO A 102 0.60 -11.07 1.09
CA PRO A 102 0.11 -10.41 2.29
C PRO A 102 0.34 -11.18 3.59
N ASP A 103 0.04 -12.49 3.60
CA ASP A 103 0.23 -13.33 4.79
C ASP A 103 1.69 -13.38 5.23
N LEU A 104 2.61 -13.54 4.28
CA LEU A 104 4.05 -13.49 4.55
C LEU A 104 4.47 -12.10 5.08
N SER A 105 3.90 -11.04 4.55
CA SER A 105 4.16 -9.67 4.99
C SER A 105 3.71 -9.44 6.44
N VAL A 106 2.58 -10.00 6.85
CA VAL A 106 2.11 -9.95 8.25
C VAL A 106 3.05 -10.70 9.18
N MET A 107 3.61 -11.83 8.75
CA MET A 107 4.54 -12.62 9.56
C MET A 107 5.91 -11.94 9.73
N ILE A 108 6.48 -11.41 8.67
CA ILE A 108 7.85 -10.88 8.65
C ILE A 108 7.88 -9.37 8.91
N GLY A 109 6.83 -8.66 8.51
CA GLY A 109 6.73 -7.20 8.53
C GLY A 109 7.09 -6.57 9.88
N PRO A 110 6.52 -7.00 11.02
CA PRO A 110 6.84 -6.43 12.32
C PRO A 110 8.33 -6.53 12.69
N THR A 111 8.97 -7.65 12.35
CA THR A 111 10.40 -7.87 12.61
C THR A 111 11.26 -6.95 11.73
N VAL A 112 10.99 -6.90 10.44
CA VAL A 112 11.72 -6.02 9.51
C VAL A 112 11.52 -4.56 9.89
N PHE A 113 10.29 -4.14 10.19
CA PHE A 113 10.00 -2.78 10.61
C PHE A 113 10.75 -2.42 11.91
N SER A 114 10.75 -3.31 12.91
CA SER A 114 11.47 -3.08 14.16
C SER A 114 12.96 -2.88 13.93
N ILE A 115 13.59 -3.71 13.11
CA ILE A 115 15.02 -3.57 12.76
C ILE A 115 15.28 -2.23 12.07
N LEU A 116 14.46 -1.87 11.08
CA LEU A 116 14.65 -0.63 10.33
C LEU A 116 14.49 0.62 11.19
N VAL A 117 13.47 0.65 12.05
CA VAL A 117 13.19 1.82 12.92
C VAL A 117 14.25 2.00 13.99
N THR A 118 14.84 0.91 14.48
CA THR A 118 15.90 0.95 15.49
C THR A 118 17.31 1.18 14.91
N THR A 119 17.45 1.15 13.58
CA THR A 119 18.72 1.40 12.91
C THR A 119 19.15 2.87 13.08
N PRO A 120 20.41 3.15 13.53
CA PRO A 120 20.88 4.51 13.75
C PRO A 120 20.89 5.40 12.50
N ALA A 121 20.98 6.72 12.72
CA ALA A 121 21.18 7.75 11.69
C ALA A 121 20.08 7.81 10.60
N LEU A 122 18.84 7.45 10.91
CA LEU A 122 17.70 7.46 9.98
C LEU A 122 17.84 6.55 8.75
N ILE A 123 18.90 5.75 8.66
CA ILE A 123 19.16 4.85 7.52
C ILE A 123 17.97 3.90 7.31
N GLY A 124 17.43 3.32 8.39
CA GLY A 124 16.29 2.42 8.31
C GLY A 124 15.04 3.09 7.73
N TRP A 125 14.81 4.37 8.02
CA TRP A 125 13.71 5.13 7.47
C TRP A 125 13.85 5.37 5.96
N TRP A 126 15.08 5.67 5.49
CA TRP A 126 15.35 5.81 4.07
C TRP A 126 15.21 4.48 3.33
N VAL A 127 15.67 3.38 3.95
CA VAL A 127 15.47 2.03 3.40
C VAL A 127 13.98 1.70 3.31
N LEU A 128 13.20 2.00 4.36
CA LEU A 128 11.76 1.79 4.36
C LEU A 128 11.06 2.59 3.25
N ALA A 129 11.40 3.87 3.10
CA ALA A 129 10.89 4.71 2.01
C ALA A 129 11.25 4.13 0.63
N GLY A 130 12.49 3.67 0.44
CA GLY A 130 12.95 3.05 -0.79
C GLY A 130 12.20 1.76 -1.13
N ILE A 131 11.94 0.90 -0.14
CA ILE A 131 11.15 -0.33 -0.29
C ILE A 131 9.73 0.01 -0.76
N GLN A 132 9.07 1.02 -0.19
CA GLN A 132 7.71 1.42 -0.58
C GLN A 132 7.64 1.91 -2.02
N VAL A 133 8.58 2.77 -2.43
CA VAL A 133 8.65 3.23 -3.84
C VAL A 133 8.90 2.06 -4.78
N LEU A 134 9.90 1.22 -4.47
CA LEU A 134 10.25 0.08 -5.30
C LEU A 134 9.09 -0.91 -5.44
N ALA A 135 8.41 -1.24 -4.35
CA ALA A 135 7.24 -2.11 -4.36
C ALA A 135 6.11 -1.54 -5.23
N GLY A 136 5.79 -0.24 -5.07
CA GLY A 136 4.77 0.43 -5.89
C GLY A 136 5.12 0.42 -7.38
N VAL A 137 6.35 0.71 -7.75
CA VAL A 137 6.83 0.70 -9.14
C VAL A 137 6.81 -0.72 -9.72
N MET A 138 7.37 -1.70 -8.99
CA MET A 138 7.41 -3.08 -9.45
C MET A 138 6.01 -3.65 -9.68
N MET A 139 5.10 -3.42 -8.75
CA MET A 139 3.72 -3.87 -8.87
C MET A 139 3.01 -3.17 -10.04
N GLY A 140 3.14 -1.86 -10.17
CA GLY A 140 2.58 -1.10 -11.29
C GLY A 140 3.10 -1.58 -12.66
N VAL A 141 4.39 -1.91 -12.77
CA VAL A 141 4.98 -2.48 -13.99
C VAL A 141 4.48 -3.90 -14.24
N ALA A 142 4.41 -4.75 -13.21
CA ALA A 142 3.92 -6.12 -13.34
C ALA A 142 2.47 -6.17 -13.84
N VAL A 143 1.59 -5.35 -13.27
CA VAL A 143 0.18 -5.26 -13.67
C VAL A 143 0.04 -4.77 -15.11
N ARG A 144 0.80 -3.75 -15.52
CA ARG A 144 0.79 -3.27 -16.91
C ARG A 144 1.25 -4.31 -17.91
N ARG A 145 2.16 -5.21 -17.54
CA ARG A 145 2.63 -6.31 -18.40
C ARG A 145 1.65 -7.48 -18.44
N ALA A 146 0.88 -7.71 -17.39
CA ALA A 146 -0.12 -8.77 -17.32
C ALA A 146 -1.41 -8.41 -18.09
N ALA A 147 -1.85 -7.16 -18.04
CA ALA A 147 -3.10 -6.67 -18.60
C ALA A 147 -3.32 -6.94 -20.12
N PRO A 148 -2.31 -6.94 -21.03
CA PRO A 148 -2.54 -7.22 -22.44
C PRO A 148 -2.79 -8.70 -22.77
N ARG A 149 -2.46 -9.62 -21.89
CA ARG A 149 -2.55 -11.08 -22.16
C ARG A 149 -3.95 -11.65 -21.94
N THR A 150 -4.75 -11.02 -21.12
CA THR A 150 -6.10 -11.49 -20.76
C THR A 150 -7.15 -11.19 -21.83
N LYS A 151 -6.94 -10.17 -22.69
CA LYS A 151 -7.90 -9.82 -23.76
C LYS A 151 -7.66 -10.52 -25.10
N ALA A 152 -6.58 -11.31 -25.26
CA ALA A 152 -6.24 -11.99 -26.49
C ALA A 152 -6.71 -13.46 -26.53
N SER A 153 -7.31 -13.97 -25.47
CA SER A 153 -7.73 -15.39 -25.32
C SER A 153 -9.24 -15.56 -25.12
N GLY A 154 -10.04 -14.51 -25.39
CA GLY A 154 -11.51 -14.58 -25.37
C GLY A 154 -12.12 -14.53 -26.75
#